data_4d4d6926f9a5f0346c631be549ec66f9
#
_entry.id   4d4d6926f9a5f0346c631be549ec66f9
#
_cell.length_a   1.000
_cell.length_b   1.000
_cell.length_c   1.000
_cell.angle_alpha   90.00
_cell.angle_beta   90.00
_cell.angle_gamma   90.00
#
_symmetry.space_group_name_H-M   'P 1'
#
loop_
_entity.id
_entity.type
_entity.pdbx_description
1 polymer ?
#
loop_
_entity_poly.entity_id
_entity_poly.type
_entity_poly.pdbx_seq_one_letter_code
_entity_poly.pdbx_strand_id
1 'polypeptide(L)'
;MEAKHWTHPANSVEITEGQEDSKHTIHVYTDVNKGEHGVGSRIPLLTESNITNMIKYRLNRRCSNNQAEQLAILKTLKNMQYMETNERTVIVSIDSRITLECLKKQENHINLIEKIRMKVIEMEMQNWKIEFSWNKAHTGHQGNELADQLAKETATNGDIDERYKGFQKVQ
;
A
#
# COMPACT_ATOMS: atom_id res chain seq x y z
N MET A 1 27.76 23.32 11.15
CA MET A 1 26.97 22.38 10.33
C MET A 1 26.94 21.06 11.07
N GLU A 2 25.84 20.78 11.73
CA GLU A 2 25.62 19.45 12.28
C GLU A 2 25.39 18.51 11.11
N ALA A 3 26.23 17.47 10.99
CA ALA A 3 26.05 16.41 10.04
C ALA A 3 24.68 15.75 10.35
N LYS A 4 23.70 15.89 9.45
CA LYS A 4 22.46 15.13 9.56
C LYS A 4 22.83 13.66 9.66
N HIS A 5 22.59 13.08 10.81
CA HIS A 5 22.83 11.65 11.04
C HIS A 5 22.04 10.88 9.99
N TRP A 6 22.75 10.26 9.05
CA TRP A 6 22.09 9.44 8.05
C TRP A 6 21.42 8.24 8.75
N THR A 7 20.11 8.10 8.56
CA THR A 7 19.35 6.96 9.07
C THR A 7 18.87 6.12 7.90
N HIS A 8 18.92 4.82 8.05
CA HIS A 8 18.46 3.91 7.00
C HIS A 8 16.95 4.13 6.74
N PRO A 9 16.49 4.17 5.47
CA PRO A 9 15.09 4.40 5.13
C PRO A 9 14.09 3.45 5.81
N ALA A 10 14.49 2.23 6.15
CA ALA A 10 13.65 1.29 6.90
C ALA A 10 13.27 1.81 8.30
N ASN A 11 14.04 2.73 8.88
CA ASN A 11 13.75 3.31 10.19
C ASN A 11 12.59 4.33 10.12
N SER A 12 12.29 4.86 8.96
CA SER A 12 11.13 5.74 8.73
C SER A 12 9.81 4.96 8.58
N VAL A 13 9.86 3.63 8.50
CA VAL A 13 8.67 2.80 8.41
C VAL A 13 8.10 2.56 9.80
N GLU A 14 7.01 3.20 10.12
CA GLU A 14 6.26 2.99 11.37
C GLU A 14 5.23 1.88 11.19
N ILE A 15 5.24 0.90 12.10
CA ILE A 15 4.24 -0.19 12.13
C ILE A 15 3.47 -0.07 13.44
N THR A 16 2.15 0.04 13.33
CA THR A 16 1.24 0.14 14.47
C THR A 16 0.47 -1.16 14.68
N GLU A 17 0.29 -1.53 15.94
CA GLU A 17 -0.61 -2.63 16.34
C GLU A 17 -1.92 -2.01 16.85
N GLY A 18 -2.91 -1.98 15.96
CA GLY A 18 -4.25 -1.49 16.30
C GLY A 18 -4.60 -0.17 15.60
N GLN A 19 -5.89 0.04 15.45
CA GLN A 19 -6.45 1.25 14.85
C GLN A 19 -6.67 2.28 15.97
N GLU A 20 -5.92 3.35 15.98
CA GLU A 20 -6.38 4.57 16.63
C GLU A 20 -7.33 5.29 15.67
N ASP A 21 -8.62 5.23 15.97
CA ASP A 21 -9.64 6.00 15.25
C ASP A 21 -9.49 7.49 15.58
N SER A 22 -8.59 8.17 14.90
CA SER A 22 -8.58 9.62 14.91
C SER A 22 -9.46 10.14 13.76
N LYS A 23 -10.31 11.12 14.04
CA LYS A 23 -11.22 11.74 13.06
C LYS A 23 -10.53 12.34 11.83
N HIS A 24 -9.21 12.48 11.88
CA HIS A 24 -8.39 13.15 10.85
C HIS A 24 -7.38 12.20 10.21
N THR A 25 -7.69 10.91 10.16
CA THR A 25 -6.80 9.90 9.59
C THR A 25 -7.43 9.28 8.35
N ILE A 26 -6.65 9.18 7.29
CA ILE A 26 -7.03 8.45 6.09
C ILE A 26 -6.66 6.99 6.28
N HIS A 27 -7.63 6.10 6.23
CA HIS A 27 -7.42 4.67 6.27
C HIS A 27 -7.39 4.09 4.87
N VAL A 28 -6.37 3.31 4.58
CA VAL A 28 -6.18 2.64 3.30
C VAL A 28 -6.09 1.14 3.54
N TYR A 29 -6.91 0.39 2.84
CA TYR A 29 -6.89 -1.07 2.88
C TYR A 29 -6.36 -1.60 1.55
N THR A 30 -5.19 -2.23 1.59
CA THR A 30 -4.63 -2.85 0.40
C THR A 30 -5.05 -4.32 0.37
N ASP A 31 -5.71 -4.70 -0.70
CA ASP A 31 -5.98 -6.09 -1.00
C ASP A 31 -5.76 -6.36 -2.49
N VAL A 32 -5.19 -7.50 -2.77
CA VAL A 32 -4.88 -7.93 -4.13
C VAL A 32 -5.50 -9.30 -4.37
N ASN A 33 -6.34 -9.38 -5.37
CA ASN A 33 -6.94 -10.64 -5.78
C ASN A 33 -6.31 -11.15 -7.08
N LYS A 34 -5.86 -12.41 -7.05
CA LYS A 34 -5.36 -13.12 -8.21
C LYS A 34 -6.40 -14.13 -8.67
N GLY A 35 -7.03 -13.83 -9.80
CA GLY A 35 -7.99 -14.72 -10.45
C GLY A 35 -7.44 -15.32 -11.74
N GLU A 36 -8.25 -16.17 -12.38
CA GLU A 36 -7.92 -16.79 -13.67
C GLU A 36 -7.65 -15.77 -14.78
N HIS A 37 -8.26 -14.59 -14.70
CA HIS A 37 -8.18 -13.55 -15.72
C HIS A 37 -7.13 -12.46 -15.44
N GLY A 38 -6.37 -12.57 -14.35
CA GLY A 38 -5.33 -11.61 -14.00
C GLY A 38 -5.25 -11.27 -12.53
N VAL A 39 -4.48 -10.24 -12.22
CA VAL A 39 -4.31 -9.70 -10.87
C VAL A 39 -4.97 -8.33 -10.82
N GLY A 40 -5.96 -8.14 -9.98
CA GLY A 40 -6.65 -6.87 -9.79
C GLY A 40 -6.38 -6.29 -8.41
N SER A 41 -6.31 -4.98 -8.33
CA SER A 41 -6.26 -4.26 -7.07
C SER A 41 -7.23 -3.09 -7.08
N ARG A 42 -8.03 -3.00 -6.05
CA ARG A 42 -8.88 -1.84 -5.74
C ARG A 42 -8.66 -1.45 -4.30
N ILE A 43 -8.27 -0.22 -4.12
CA ILE A 43 -7.85 0.29 -2.83
C ILE A 43 -8.79 1.40 -2.43
N PRO A 44 -9.73 1.15 -1.50
CA PRO A 44 -10.55 2.21 -0.94
C PRO A 44 -9.73 3.07 0.02
N LEU A 45 -9.91 4.37 -0.09
CA LEU A 45 -9.45 5.35 0.87
C LEU A 45 -10.65 5.79 1.69
N LEU A 46 -10.58 5.59 2.98
CA LEU A 46 -11.68 5.89 3.90
C LEU A 46 -11.28 7.02 4.84
N THR A 47 -12.18 7.98 4.98
CA THR A 47 -12.11 9.03 6.00
C THR A 47 -13.38 8.97 6.82
N GLU A 48 -13.30 8.90 8.14
CA GLU A 48 -14.48 8.81 9.02
C GLU A 48 -15.46 7.69 8.62
N SER A 49 -14.94 6.53 8.22
CA SER A 49 -15.70 5.37 7.74
C SER A 49 -16.43 5.56 6.40
N ASN A 50 -16.21 6.66 5.71
CA ASN A 50 -16.73 6.89 4.37
C ASN A 50 -15.64 6.69 3.30
N ILE A 51 -16.02 6.12 2.17
CA ILE A 51 -15.12 5.99 1.02
C ILE A 51 -15.02 7.36 0.36
N THR A 52 -13.85 7.99 0.45
CA THR A 52 -13.57 9.30 -0.15
C THR A 52 -12.96 9.20 -1.53
N ASN A 53 -12.24 8.13 -1.80
CA ASN A 53 -11.61 7.88 -3.10
C ASN A 53 -11.36 6.38 -3.30
N MET A 54 -11.05 6.00 -4.53
CA MET A 54 -10.75 4.62 -4.88
C MET A 54 -9.68 4.54 -5.94
N ILE A 55 -8.63 3.78 -5.67
CA ILE A 55 -7.56 3.52 -6.60
C ILE A 55 -7.77 2.13 -7.21
N LYS A 56 -7.76 2.07 -8.54
CA LYS A 56 -7.97 0.83 -9.30
C LYS A 56 -6.82 0.59 -10.25
N TYR A 57 -6.31 -0.62 -10.30
CA TYR A 57 -5.40 -1.03 -11.36
C TYR A 57 -5.35 -2.53 -11.52
N ARG A 58 -4.96 -2.94 -12.70
CA ARG A 58 -4.75 -4.32 -13.08
C ARG A 58 -3.26 -4.57 -13.25
N LEU A 59 -2.83 -5.73 -12.82
CA LEU A 59 -1.45 -6.17 -12.88
C LEU A 59 -1.31 -7.36 -13.82
N ASN A 60 -0.09 -7.56 -14.31
CA ASN A 60 0.20 -8.73 -15.14
C ASN A 60 0.02 -10.02 -14.33
N ARG A 61 -0.47 -11.08 -14.97
CA ARG A 61 -0.66 -12.41 -14.38
C ARG A 61 0.62 -12.99 -13.75
N ARG A 62 1.79 -12.56 -14.23
CA ARG A 62 3.09 -13.04 -13.76
C ARG A 62 3.55 -12.42 -12.45
N CYS A 63 2.87 -11.38 -11.96
CA CYS A 63 3.15 -10.83 -10.64
C CYS A 63 2.85 -11.86 -9.56
N SER A 64 3.78 -12.03 -8.62
CA SER A 64 3.48 -12.75 -7.37
C SER A 64 2.50 -11.94 -6.51
N ASN A 65 1.84 -12.58 -5.56
CA ASN A 65 0.95 -11.88 -4.64
C ASN A 65 1.70 -10.79 -3.86
N ASN A 66 2.93 -11.08 -3.39
CA ASN A 66 3.75 -10.11 -2.68
C ASN A 66 4.14 -8.92 -3.56
N GLN A 67 4.53 -9.16 -4.82
CA GLN A 67 4.83 -8.08 -5.77
C GLN A 67 3.60 -7.21 -6.06
N ALA A 68 2.45 -7.84 -6.22
CA ALA A 68 1.20 -7.14 -6.47
C ALA A 68 0.81 -6.26 -5.29
N GLU A 69 0.95 -6.75 -4.06
CA GLU A 69 0.68 -5.98 -2.85
C GLU A 69 1.66 -4.83 -2.66
N GLN A 70 2.96 -5.08 -2.82
CA GLN A 70 3.98 -4.03 -2.75
C GLN A 70 3.74 -2.93 -3.79
N LEU A 71 3.35 -3.31 -5.00
CA LEU A 71 2.99 -2.34 -6.03
C LEU A 71 1.71 -1.58 -5.68
N ALA A 72 0.73 -2.25 -5.07
CA ALA A 72 -0.49 -1.63 -4.55
C ALA A 72 -0.16 -0.51 -3.56
N ILE A 73 0.70 -0.79 -2.59
CA ILE A 73 1.17 0.18 -1.60
C ILE A 73 1.84 1.37 -2.30
N LEU A 74 2.79 1.11 -3.18
CA LEU A 74 3.53 2.17 -3.89
C LEU A 74 2.59 3.07 -4.71
N LYS A 75 1.64 2.49 -5.42
CA LYS A 75 0.64 3.23 -6.21
C LYS A 75 -0.27 4.07 -5.33
N THR A 76 -0.68 3.53 -4.20
CA THR A 76 -1.47 4.26 -3.20
C THR A 76 -0.73 5.50 -2.72
N LEU A 77 0.50 5.34 -2.25
CA LEU A 77 1.30 6.47 -1.76
C LEU A 77 1.50 7.53 -2.85
N LYS A 78 1.80 7.12 -4.08
CA LYS A 78 1.94 8.06 -5.22
C LYS A 78 0.66 8.85 -5.50
N ASN A 79 -0.49 8.21 -5.43
CA ASN A 79 -1.76 8.91 -5.64
C ASN A 79 -2.07 9.86 -4.48
N MET A 80 -1.84 9.43 -3.26
CA MET A 80 -2.12 10.24 -2.06
C MET A 80 -1.24 11.47 -1.99
N GLN A 81 0.00 11.39 -2.42
CA GLN A 81 0.95 12.51 -2.43
C GLN A 81 0.39 13.77 -3.12
N TYR A 82 -0.43 13.57 -4.13
CA TYR A 82 -1.02 14.66 -4.94
C TYR A 82 -2.48 14.95 -4.58
N MET A 83 -3.02 14.31 -3.54
CA MET A 83 -4.38 14.61 -3.10
C MET A 83 -4.45 15.98 -2.43
N GLU A 84 -5.43 16.76 -2.83
CA GLU A 84 -5.79 18.00 -2.14
C GLU A 84 -6.57 17.65 -0.87
N THR A 85 -5.90 17.58 0.25
CA THR A 85 -6.50 17.29 1.55
C THR A 85 -5.77 18.01 2.67
N ASN A 86 -6.51 18.41 3.69
CA ASN A 86 -5.94 18.92 4.94
C ASN A 86 -5.48 17.79 5.86
N GLU A 87 -5.97 16.58 5.64
CA GLU A 87 -5.59 15.40 6.39
C GLU A 87 -4.33 14.80 5.81
N ARG A 88 -3.28 14.74 6.61
CA ARG A 88 -1.97 14.25 6.19
C ARG A 88 -1.46 13.08 7.01
N THR A 89 -2.34 12.43 7.75
CA THR A 89 -2.06 11.19 8.46
C THR A 89 -2.74 10.03 7.74
N VAL A 90 -1.96 9.01 7.43
CA VAL A 90 -2.40 7.83 6.67
C VAL A 90 -2.02 6.57 7.43
N ILE A 91 -2.96 5.67 7.58
CA ILE A 91 -2.71 4.31 8.04
C ILE A 91 -2.96 3.36 6.87
N VAL A 92 -1.92 2.69 6.40
CA VAL A 92 -1.98 1.68 5.35
C VAL A 92 -2.09 0.31 5.97
N SER A 93 -3.26 -0.28 5.91
CA SER A 93 -3.51 -1.63 6.43
C SER A 93 -3.15 -2.67 5.38
N ILE A 94 -2.23 -3.56 5.72
CA ILE A 94 -1.66 -4.59 4.86
C ILE A 94 -1.99 -5.96 5.47
N ASP A 95 -2.45 -6.91 4.66
CA ASP A 95 -2.75 -8.27 5.10
C ASP A 95 -1.52 -9.20 5.07
N SER A 96 -0.50 -8.88 4.27
CA SER A 96 0.74 -9.63 4.21
C SER A 96 1.75 -9.21 5.28
N ARG A 97 1.92 -10.06 6.27
CA ARG A 97 2.97 -9.90 7.27
C ARG A 97 4.37 -9.89 6.65
N ILE A 98 4.57 -10.65 5.59
CA ILE A 98 5.85 -10.73 4.87
C ILE A 98 6.24 -9.37 4.30
N THR A 99 5.29 -8.65 3.70
CA THR A 99 5.54 -7.30 3.17
C THR A 99 5.95 -6.33 4.27
N LEU A 100 5.27 -6.36 5.41
CA LEU A 100 5.62 -5.52 6.57
C LEU A 100 7.02 -5.83 7.10
N GLU A 101 7.37 -7.11 7.24
CA GLU A 101 8.70 -7.54 7.67
C GLU A 101 9.77 -7.09 6.67
N CYS A 102 9.51 -7.19 5.37
CA CYS A 102 10.42 -6.69 4.33
C CYS A 102 10.65 -5.18 4.44
N LEU A 103 9.63 -4.40 4.72
CA LEU A 103 9.74 -2.95 4.87
C LEU A 103 10.63 -2.55 6.06
N LYS A 104 10.64 -3.34 7.14
CA LYS A 104 11.43 -3.09 8.34
C LYS A 104 12.87 -3.62 8.27
N LYS A 105 13.12 -4.65 7.49
CA LYS A 105 14.47 -5.25 7.39
C LYS A 105 15.39 -4.39 6.54
N GLN A 106 16.43 -3.84 7.15
CA GLN A 106 17.41 -2.98 6.46
C GLN A 106 18.14 -3.71 5.34
N GLU A 107 18.38 -4.99 5.48
CA GLU A 107 19.05 -5.83 4.49
C GLU A 107 18.17 -6.19 3.29
N ASN A 108 16.90 -5.85 3.34
CA ASN A 108 16.00 -6.13 2.22
C ASN A 108 16.10 -5.02 1.18
N HIS A 109 16.69 -5.35 0.05
CA HIS A 109 16.92 -4.44 -1.09
C HIS A 109 16.06 -4.80 -2.31
N ILE A 110 14.90 -5.41 -2.10
CA ILE A 110 13.93 -5.62 -3.18
C ILE A 110 13.51 -4.26 -3.74
N ASN A 111 13.56 -4.11 -5.05
CA ASN A 111 13.32 -2.82 -5.73
C ASN A 111 12.02 -2.14 -5.32
N LEU A 112 10.90 -2.88 -5.21
CA LEU A 112 9.62 -2.30 -4.78
C LEU A 112 9.64 -1.86 -3.32
N ILE A 113 10.30 -2.61 -2.44
CA ILE A 113 10.48 -2.24 -1.03
C ILE A 113 11.28 -0.94 -0.92
N GLU A 114 12.38 -0.82 -1.65
CA GLU A 114 13.16 0.42 -1.67
C GLU A 114 12.36 1.61 -2.20
N LYS A 115 11.58 1.42 -3.26
CA LYS A 115 10.71 2.47 -3.81
C LYS A 115 9.63 2.92 -2.83
N ILE A 116 9.05 1.99 -2.06
CA ILE A 116 8.07 2.32 -1.02
C ILE A 116 8.74 3.15 0.08
N ARG A 117 9.90 2.71 0.58
CA ARG A 117 10.65 3.44 1.61
C ARG A 117 11.01 4.85 1.18
N MET A 118 11.51 5.01 -0.04
CA MET A 118 11.85 6.33 -0.59
C MET A 118 10.62 7.21 -0.73
N LYS A 119 9.47 6.65 -1.13
CA LYS A 119 8.21 7.39 -1.21
C LYS A 119 7.71 7.83 0.17
N VAL A 120 7.84 7.00 1.19
CA VAL A 120 7.51 7.36 2.57
C VAL A 120 8.33 8.58 3.01
N ILE A 121 9.66 8.54 2.81
CA ILE A 121 10.54 9.65 3.17
C ILE A 121 10.16 10.93 2.42
N GLU A 122 9.93 10.84 1.12
CA GLU A 122 9.52 11.98 0.29
C GLU A 122 8.21 12.61 0.79
N MET A 123 7.23 11.80 1.16
CA MET A 123 5.96 12.27 1.69
C MET A 123 6.11 12.86 3.10
N GLU A 124 6.93 12.27 3.97
CA GLU A 124 7.26 12.83 5.29
C GLU A 124 7.87 14.22 5.18
N MET A 125 8.72 14.45 4.18
CA MET A 125 9.27 15.79 3.89
C MET A 125 8.19 16.79 3.45
N GLN A 126 7.04 16.32 3.00
CA GLN A 126 5.85 17.11 2.64
C GLN A 126 4.81 17.16 3.77
N ASN A 127 5.23 16.86 5.00
CA ASN A 127 4.39 16.83 6.21
C ASN A 127 3.31 15.76 6.24
N TRP A 128 3.48 14.68 5.50
CA TRP A 128 2.68 13.47 5.65
C TRP A 128 3.20 12.62 6.81
N LYS A 129 2.28 12.05 7.57
CA LYS A 129 2.58 10.97 8.53
C LYS A 129 2.02 9.67 7.99
N ILE A 130 2.90 8.68 7.76
CA ILE A 130 2.52 7.41 7.17
C ILE A 130 2.83 6.29 8.15
N GLU A 131 1.82 5.53 8.48
CA GLU A 131 1.91 4.36 9.35
C GLU A 131 1.43 3.13 8.58
N PHE A 132 2.06 1.99 8.83
CA PHE A 132 1.61 0.70 8.31
C PHE A 132 1.00 -0.10 9.46
N SER A 133 -0.10 -0.77 9.19
CA SER A 133 -0.76 -1.65 10.14
C SER A 133 -0.93 -3.03 9.55
N TRP A 134 -0.66 -4.06 10.35
CA TRP A 134 -0.98 -5.41 9.94
C TRP A 134 -2.46 -5.66 10.16
N ASN A 135 -3.14 -5.91 9.07
CA ASN A 135 -4.52 -6.35 9.10
C ASN A 135 -4.55 -7.87 8.91
N LYS A 136 -4.79 -8.58 10.02
CA LYS A 136 -4.90 -10.04 9.95
C LYS A 136 -6.04 -10.42 8.99
N ALA A 137 -5.70 -11.13 7.90
CA ALA A 137 -6.65 -11.54 6.88
C ALA A 137 -7.89 -12.17 7.52
N HIS A 138 -9.08 -11.77 7.03
CA HIS A 138 -10.40 -12.31 7.44
C HIS A 138 -10.86 -11.98 8.87
N THR A 139 -10.45 -10.87 9.45
CA THR A 139 -10.93 -10.45 10.78
C THR A 139 -12.21 -9.62 10.77
N GLY A 140 -12.94 -9.56 9.66
CA GLY A 140 -14.24 -8.89 9.58
C GLY A 140 -14.19 -7.36 9.61
N HIS A 141 -13.07 -6.75 9.32
CA HIS A 141 -12.97 -5.30 9.14
C HIS A 141 -13.67 -4.88 7.84
N GLN A 142 -14.70 -4.04 7.94
CA GLN A 142 -15.52 -3.61 6.82
C GLN A 142 -14.70 -3.06 5.63
N GLY A 143 -13.64 -2.30 5.88
CA GLY A 143 -12.77 -1.76 4.84
C GLY A 143 -12.01 -2.84 4.09
N ASN A 144 -11.53 -3.89 4.77
CA ASN A 144 -10.81 -5.00 4.16
C ASN A 144 -11.74 -5.90 3.33
N GLU A 145 -12.94 -6.21 3.82
CA GLU A 145 -13.94 -6.96 3.07
C GLU A 145 -14.35 -6.23 1.80
N LEU A 146 -14.52 -4.91 1.87
CA LEU A 146 -14.82 -4.08 0.71
C LEU A 146 -13.65 -4.07 -0.29
N ALA A 147 -12.42 -3.96 0.18
CA ALA A 147 -11.23 -4.00 -0.69
C ALA A 147 -11.11 -5.34 -1.41
N ASP A 148 -11.34 -6.47 -0.73
CA ASP A 148 -11.34 -7.81 -1.33
C ASP A 148 -12.41 -7.95 -2.42
N GLN A 149 -13.64 -7.55 -2.14
CA GLN A 149 -14.72 -7.57 -3.11
C GLN A 149 -14.39 -6.76 -4.36
N LEU A 150 -13.89 -5.55 -4.18
CA LEU A 150 -13.56 -4.65 -5.27
C LEU A 150 -12.33 -5.13 -6.08
N ALA A 151 -11.36 -5.78 -5.43
CA ALA A 151 -10.23 -6.40 -6.11
C ALA A 151 -10.67 -7.57 -7.00
N LYS A 152 -11.57 -8.41 -6.54
CA LYS A 152 -12.18 -9.50 -7.33
C LYS A 152 -12.90 -8.97 -8.57
N GLU A 153 -13.73 -7.94 -8.43
CA GLU A 153 -14.41 -7.31 -9.55
C GLU A 153 -13.43 -6.73 -10.58
N THR A 154 -12.31 -6.16 -10.13
CA THR A 154 -11.29 -5.60 -11.00
C THR A 154 -10.54 -6.67 -11.78
N ALA A 155 -10.24 -7.81 -11.19
CA ALA A 155 -9.56 -8.93 -11.86
C ALA A 155 -10.41 -9.53 -13.00
N THR A 156 -11.75 -9.47 -12.90
CA THR A 156 -12.68 -9.98 -13.92
C THR A 156 -13.03 -8.97 -15.01
N ASN A 157 -12.87 -7.67 -14.75
CA ASN A 157 -13.19 -6.60 -15.71
C ASN A 157 -12.01 -6.32 -16.65
N GLY A 158 -12.21 -6.49 -17.96
CA GLY A 158 -11.18 -6.33 -19.00
C GLY A 158 -10.70 -4.91 -19.29
N ASP A 159 -11.32 -3.87 -18.73
CA ASP A 159 -11.14 -2.47 -19.11
C ASP A 159 -10.01 -1.72 -18.38
N ILE A 160 -9.10 -2.43 -17.72
CA ILE A 160 -8.03 -1.81 -16.90
C ILE A 160 -6.66 -2.13 -17.48
N ASP A 161 -5.86 -1.09 -17.73
CA ASP A 161 -4.50 -1.18 -18.28
C ASP A 161 -3.58 -2.10 -17.46
N GLU A 162 -2.92 -3.03 -18.13
CA GLU A 162 -1.82 -3.83 -17.58
C GLU A 162 -0.54 -2.99 -17.59
N ARG A 163 -0.28 -2.26 -16.50
CA ARG A 163 0.87 -1.33 -16.43
C ARG A 163 2.14 -1.93 -15.84
N TYR A 164 2.10 -3.15 -15.34
CA TYR A 164 3.26 -3.75 -14.70
C TYR A 164 3.42 -5.23 -15.08
N LYS A 165 4.58 -5.55 -15.63
CA LYS A 165 4.86 -6.90 -16.12
C LYS A 165 5.59 -7.82 -15.12
N GLY A 166 5.79 -7.36 -13.87
CA GLY A 166 6.56 -8.10 -12.87
C GLY A 166 8.07 -8.15 -13.18
N PHE A 167 8.89 -8.39 -12.18
CA PHE A 167 10.30 -8.66 -12.41
C PHE A 167 10.47 -10.08 -12.92
N GLN A 168 11.05 -10.24 -14.12
CA GLN A 168 11.67 -11.50 -14.47
C GLN A 168 12.87 -11.68 -13.54
N LYS A 169 12.92 -12.79 -12.80
CA LYS A 169 14.18 -13.23 -12.21
C LYS A 169 15.15 -13.39 -13.39
N VAL A 170 16.16 -12.55 -13.44
CA VAL A 170 17.33 -12.81 -14.27
C VAL A 170 17.98 -14.05 -13.65
N GLN A 171 18.00 -15.13 -14.40
CA GLN A 171 18.75 -16.34 -14.03
C GLN A 171 20.24 -16.04 -14.05
#